data_ed4e3a1e75e2ace59c233e8cc060f29f
#
_entry.id   ed4e3a1e75e2ace59c233e8cc060f29f
#
_cell.length_a   1.000
_cell.length_b   1.000
_cell.length_c   1.000
_cell.angle_alpha   90.00
_cell.angle_beta   90.00
_cell.angle_gamma   90.00
#
_symmetry.space_group_name_H-M   'P 1'
#
loop_
_entity.id
_entity.type
_entity.pdbx_description
1 polymer ?
#
loop_
_entity_poly.entity_id
_entity_poly.type
_entity_poly.pdbx_seq_one_letter_code
_entity_poly.pdbx_strand_id
1 'polypeptide(L)'
;MTCRQGLLILFLGVLAFSMGCAPLTERSKGPALSGDVSFCYAIFPVERWESVHKIEAAIQGKAIFTLLGVTRGDPKEDGLHSLLLTPEGFILLEAEMRDGKTRTLKAIAPFDSPAFTSGLMEDVRLLFLSPKGKPASGGKREDGTCTCLWARPDGSSTQIKGSMDLGWRIVRRDEQGDVTREVLLNGPFVNGLAAHMELRAFKPASYKLRLTLVQAGP
;
A
#
# COMPACT_ATOMS: atom_id res chain seq x y z
N MET A 1 10.08 65.18 -44.67
CA MET A 1 9.76 66.31 -43.82
C MET A 1 9.74 65.79 -42.39
N THR A 2 10.84 66.04 -41.65
CA THR A 2 11.02 66.98 -40.55
C THR A 2 9.99 66.75 -39.45
N CYS A 3 10.29 66.43 -38.20
CA CYS A 3 11.20 67.06 -37.25
C CYS A 3 11.15 66.23 -35.95
N ARG A 4 12.24 65.88 -35.38
CA ARG A 4 12.97 66.51 -34.28
C ARG A 4 12.36 66.36 -32.89
N GLN A 5 13.11 65.61 -32.12
CA GLN A 5 13.67 65.95 -30.81
C GLN A 5 12.74 66.01 -29.60
N GLY A 6 13.09 65.28 -28.58
CA GLY A 6 12.71 65.45 -27.20
C GLY A 6 13.40 64.41 -26.27
N LEU A 7 14.67 64.65 -26.03
CA LEU A 7 15.50 64.05 -25.01
C LEU A 7 15.05 64.56 -23.63
N LEU A 8 14.65 63.71 -22.70
CA LEU A 8 14.89 63.98 -21.26
C LEU A 8 15.04 62.71 -20.49
N ILE A 9 16.16 62.62 -19.89
CA ILE A 9 16.65 61.62 -18.94
C ILE A 9 15.88 61.82 -17.63
N LEU A 10 15.37 60.75 -17.08
CA LEU A 10 15.18 60.65 -15.64
C LEU A 10 15.52 59.23 -15.15
N PHE A 11 16.71 59.17 -14.58
CA PHE A 11 17.18 58.14 -13.70
C PHE A 11 16.34 58.15 -12.43
N LEU A 12 15.65 57.08 -12.10
CA LEU A 12 15.35 56.74 -10.71
C LEU A 12 15.07 55.24 -10.56
N GLY A 13 15.99 54.56 -9.97
CA GLY A 13 15.82 53.63 -8.88
C GLY A 13 14.90 52.42 -9.12
N VAL A 14 15.39 51.39 -9.85
CA VAL A 14 14.80 50.04 -9.70
C VAL A 14 15.48 49.37 -8.49
N LEU A 15 14.92 49.54 -7.30
CA LEU A 15 15.19 48.66 -6.17
C LEU A 15 14.57 47.32 -6.49
N ALA A 16 15.39 46.38 -6.93
CA ALA A 16 15.02 44.98 -7.06
C ALA A 16 14.76 44.38 -5.67
N PHE A 17 13.50 44.35 -5.26
CA PHE A 17 13.05 43.44 -4.21
C PHE A 17 13.08 42.03 -4.76
N SER A 18 14.19 41.36 -4.65
CA SER A 18 14.28 39.90 -4.75
C SER A 18 13.65 39.30 -3.50
N MET A 19 12.31 39.23 -3.50
CA MET A 19 11.59 38.32 -2.60
C MET A 19 11.88 36.89 -3.08
N GLY A 20 12.94 36.31 -2.54
CA GLY A 20 13.20 34.89 -2.63
C GLY A 20 12.08 34.15 -1.92
N CYS A 21 11.12 33.61 -2.69
CA CYS A 21 10.26 32.54 -2.21
C CYS A 21 11.17 31.33 -1.96
N ALA A 22 11.68 31.21 -0.73
CA ALA A 22 12.21 29.95 -0.25
C ALA A 22 11.02 28.96 -0.25
N PRO A 23 11.11 27.81 -0.92
CA PRO A 23 10.12 26.77 -0.76
C PRO A 23 10.20 26.31 0.70
N LEU A 24 9.16 26.62 1.47
CA LEU A 24 8.93 26.00 2.77
C LEU A 24 8.63 24.52 2.53
N THR A 25 9.66 23.74 2.31
CA THR A 25 9.63 22.31 2.59
C THR A 25 9.60 22.17 4.11
N GLU A 26 8.46 22.46 4.72
CA GLU A 26 8.16 21.91 6.02
C GLU A 26 8.04 20.38 5.86
N ARG A 27 9.20 19.76 5.87
CA ARG A 27 9.34 18.37 6.26
C ARG A 27 8.88 18.36 7.72
N SER A 28 7.59 18.09 7.92
CA SER A 28 7.03 17.79 9.23
C SER A 28 7.86 16.66 9.84
N LYS A 29 8.90 17.04 10.55
CA LYS A 29 9.54 16.18 11.53
C LYS A 29 8.53 16.04 12.66
N GLY A 30 7.55 15.18 12.45
CA GLY A 30 6.80 14.65 13.57
C GLY A 30 7.79 14.12 14.61
N PRO A 31 7.49 14.19 15.91
CA PRO A 31 8.40 13.75 16.94
C PRO A 31 8.90 12.36 16.57
N ALA A 32 10.24 12.18 16.63
CA ALA A 32 10.86 10.89 16.41
C ALA A 32 10.24 9.93 17.42
N LEU A 33 9.32 9.08 16.96
CA LEU A 33 8.73 8.04 17.77
C LEU A 33 9.84 7.01 17.98
N SER A 34 10.64 7.19 19.02
CA SER A 34 11.61 6.21 19.47
C SER A 34 10.86 5.23 20.37
N GLY A 35 10.51 4.07 19.85
CA GLY A 35 9.78 3.06 20.61
C GLY A 35 9.90 1.68 20.01
N ASP A 36 9.44 0.71 20.75
CA ASP A 36 9.23 -0.64 20.26
C ASP A 36 8.31 -0.59 19.02
N VAL A 37 8.73 -1.21 17.92
CA VAL A 37 8.00 -1.31 16.66
C VAL A 37 7.50 -2.73 16.37
N SER A 38 7.69 -3.66 17.31
CA SER A 38 7.33 -5.08 17.18
C SER A 38 5.83 -5.27 16.90
N PHE A 39 4.99 -4.40 17.44
CA PHE A 39 3.54 -4.43 17.22
C PHE A 39 3.13 -4.20 15.76
N CYS A 40 3.93 -3.51 14.95
CA CYS A 40 3.62 -3.33 13.52
C CYS A 40 3.85 -4.61 12.70
N TYR A 41 4.60 -5.55 13.24
CA TYR A 41 4.80 -6.87 12.63
C TYR A 41 3.78 -7.89 13.12
N ALA A 42 3.20 -7.69 14.30
CA ALA A 42 2.27 -8.63 14.93
C ALA A 42 0.96 -8.86 14.16
N ILE A 43 0.66 -7.99 13.20
CA ILE A 43 -0.52 -8.09 12.33
C ILE A 43 -0.30 -8.96 11.10
N PHE A 44 0.90 -9.52 10.95
CA PHE A 44 1.26 -10.40 9.84
C PHE A 44 1.65 -11.79 10.37
N PRO A 45 1.42 -12.85 9.58
CA PRO A 45 1.93 -14.18 9.91
C PRO A 45 3.46 -14.17 10.01
N VAL A 46 4.02 -14.91 10.97
CA VAL A 46 5.47 -15.04 11.19
C VAL A 46 6.03 -16.39 10.78
N GLU A 47 5.17 -17.40 10.69
CA GLU A 47 5.49 -18.76 10.23
C GLU A 47 4.78 -19.02 8.90
N ARG A 48 5.04 -20.17 8.29
CA ARG A 48 4.30 -20.65 7.11
C ARG A 48 2.82 -20.73 7.43
N TRP A 49 2.02 -20.36 6.48
CA TRP A 49 0.56 -20.34 6.64
C TRP A 49 -0.13 -20.63 5.32
N GLU A 50 -1.36 -21.10 5.44
CA GLU A 50 -2.31 -21.20 4.34
C GLU A 50 -3.63 -20.55 4.75
N SER A 51 -4.30 -19.88 3.84
CA SER A 51 -5.61 -19.30 4.10
C SER A 51 -6.53 -19.40 2.91
N VAL A 52 -7.83 -19.50 3.21
CA VAL A 52 -8.90 -19.36 2.23
C VAL A 52 -9.70 -18.13 2.59
N HIS A 53 -9.87 -17.22 1.64
CA HIS A 53 -10.70 -16.04 1.79
C HIS A 53 -11.82 -16.02 0.77
N LYS A 54 -13.05 -15.70 1.23
CA LYS A 54 -14.08 -15.18 0.35
C LYS A 54 -13.71 -13.76 -0.03
N ILE A 55 -13.72 -13.46 -1.32
CA ILE A 55 -13.35 -12.15 -1.86
C ILE A 55 -14.56 -11.56 -2.58
N GLU A 56 -14.99 -10.38 -2.16
CA GLU A 56 -16.00 -9.58 -2.85
C GLU A 56 -15.29 -8.41 -3.53
N ALA A 57 -15.31 -8.39 -4.86
CA ALA A 57 -14.65 -7.37 -5.67
C ALA A 57 -15.67 -6.36 -6.21
N ALA A 58 -15.31 -5.07 -6.16
CA ALA A 58 -16.03 -3.98 -6.78
C ALA A 58 -15.07 -3.13 -7.61
N ILE A 59 -15.42 -2.87 -8.88
CA ILE A 59 -14.66 -2.01 -9.79
C ILE A 59 -15.53 -0.80 -10.10
N GLN A 60 -14.98 0.41 -9.97
CA GLN A 60 -15.69 1.67 -10.18
C GLN A 60 -17.02 1.76 -9.41
N GLY A 61 -17.04 1.22 -8.18
CA GLY A 61 -18.22 1.26 -7.30
C GLY A 61 -19.32 0.24 -7.61
N LYS A 62 -19.18 -0.56 -8.66
CA LYS A 62 -20.15 -1.65 -8.98
C LYS A 62 -19.64 -2.96 -8.41
N ALA A 63 -20.46 -3.64 -7.61
CA ALA A 63 -20.18 -5.02 -7.17
C ALA A 63 -20.17 -5.95 -8.38
N ILE A 64 -19.14 -6.77 -8.52
CA ILE A 64 -18.93 -7.52 -9.74
C ILE A 64 -18.88 -9.02 -9.47
N PHE A 65 -18.04 -9.46 -8.52
CA PHE A 65 -17.73 -10.88 -8.36
C PHE A 65 -17.63 -11.27 -6.90
N THR A 66 -18.05 -12.50 -6.61
CA THR A 66 -17.58 -13.24 -5.45
C THR A 66 -16.59 -14.29 -5.94
N LEU A 67 -15.42 -14.33 -5.31
CA LEU A 67 -14.34 -15.23 -5.64
C LEU A 67 -13.84 -15.91 -4.36
N LEU A 68 -13.03 -16.95 -4.53
CA LEU A 68 -12.25 -17.56 -3.47
C LEU A 68 -10.76 -17.30 -3.76
N GLY A 69 -10.05 -16.83 -2.76
CA GLY A 69 -8.60 -16.71 -2.78
C GLY A 69 -7.99 -17.75 -1.85
N VAL A 70 -7.18 -18.65 -2.40
CA VAL A 70 -6.35 -19.56 -1.60
C VAL A 70 -4.93 -19.03 -1.66
N THR A 71 -4.35 -18.72 -0.50
CA THR A 71 -3.00 -18.17 -0.45
C THR A 71 -2.16 -18.93 0.56
N ARG A 72 -0.95 -19.29 0.14
CA ARG A 72 0.11 -19.83 0.99
C ARG A 72 1.24 -18.82 1.09
N GLY A 73 1.77 -18.63 2.27
CA GLY A 73 2.88 -17.73 2.49
C GLY A 73 4.01 -18.36 3.29
N ASP A 74 5.22 -17.97 2.94
CA ASP A 74 6.42 -18.25 3.71
C ASP A 74 7.12 -16.89 3.99
N PRO A 75 6.86 -16.26 5.15
CA PRO A 75 7.46 -14.97 5.47
C PRO A 75 8.99 -15.00 5.54
N LYS A 76 9.60 -16.16 5.88
CA LYS A 76 11.05 -16.31 5.99
C LYS A 76 11.73 -16.29 4.62
N GLU A 77 11.03 -16.79 3.60
CA GLU A 77 11.50 -16.83 2.21
C GLU A 77 10.93 -15.70 1.34
N ASP A 78 10.17 -14.75 1.95
CA ASP A 78 9.42 -13.74 1.21
C ASP A 78 8.62 -14.35 0.05
N GLY A 79 8.07 -15.53 0.31
CA GLY A 79 7.40 -16.38 -0.67
C GLY A 79 5.88 -16.32 -0.54
N LEU A 80 5.20 -16.24 -1.67
CA LEU A 80 3.74 -16.30 -1.78
C LEU A 80 3.35 -17.20 -2.94
N HIS A 81 2.31 -17.99 -2.75
CA HIS A 81 1.61 -18.73 -3.80
C HIS A 81 0.12 -18.46 -3.66
N SER A 82 -0.53 -18.02 -4.71
CA SER A 82 -1.93 -17.61 -4.65
C SER A 82 -2.73 -18.18 -5.82
N LEU A 83 -3.93 -18.69 -5.48
CA LEU A 83 -4.93 -19.10 -6.44
C LEU A 83 -6.16 -18.21 -6.30
N LEU A 84 -6.69 -17.78 -7.42
CA LEU A 84 -7.99 -17.11 -7.52
C LEU A 84 -8.95 -18.06 -8.21
N LEU A 85 -10.09 -18.35 -7.54
CA LEU A 85 -11.06 -19.33 -8.02
C LEU A 85 -12.47 -18.71 -8.06
N THR A 86 -13.32 -19.28 -8.91
CA THR A 86 -14.76 -19.07 -8.77
C THR A 86 -15.29 -19.81 -7.53
N PRO A 87 -16.51 -19.50 -7.04
CA PRO A 87 -17.13 -20.25 -5.95
C PRO A 87 -17.30 -21.77 -6.24
N GLU A 88 -17.41 -22.13 -7.52
CA GLU A 88 -17.52 -23.52 -7.99
C GLU A 88 -16.16 -24.23 -8.04
N GLY A 89 -15.05 -23.53 -7.78
CA GLY A 89 -13.70 -24.09 -7.72
C GLY A 89 -12.92 -24.04 -9.03
N PHE A 90 -13.38 -23.33 -10.07
CA PHE A 90 -12.61 -23.15 -11.30
C PHE A 90 -11.46 -22.17 -11.07
N ILE A 91 -10.24 -22.56 -11.42
CA ILE A 91 -9.06 -21.73 -11.29
C ILE A 91 -9.07 -20.67 -12.39
N LEU A 92 -9.12 -19.40 -11.98
CA LEU A 92 -9.04 -18.23 -12.84
C LEU A 92 -7.58 -17.76 -13.01
N LEU A 93 -6.81 -17.82 -11.91
CA LEU A 93 -5.40 -17.44 -11.87
C LEU A 93 -4.68 -18.27 -10.82
N GLU A 94 -3.48 -18.69 -11.13
CA GLU A 94 -2.49 -19.26 -10.21
C GLU A 94 -1.17 -18.54 -10.45
N ALA A 95 -0.59 -18.00 -9.38
CA ALA A 95 0.67 -17.27 -9.44
C ALA A 95 1.50 -17.46 -8.18
N GLU A 96 2.80 -17.31 -8.33
CA GLU A 96 3.74 -17.27 -7.22
C GLU A 96 4.58 -16.01 -7.24
N MET A 97 5.04 -15.61 -6.07
CA MET A 97 6.01 -14.52 -5.90
C MET A 97 7.12 -15.00 -4.99
N ARG A 98 8.37 -14.80 -5.42
CA ARG A 98 9.58 -15.01 -4.61
C ARG A 98 10.54 -13.85 -4.84
N ASP A 99 11.11 -13.31 -3.78
CA ASP A 99 12.05 -12.18 -3.84
C ASP A 99 11.51 -11.00 -4.66
N GLY A 100 10.20 -10.75 -4.60
CA GLY A 100 9.52 -9.71 -5.35
C GLY A 100 9.34 -9.98 -6.85
N LYS A 101 9.71 -11.18 -7.33
CA LYS A 101 9.48 -11.59 -8.73
C LYS A 101 8.22 -12.44 -8.83
N THR A 102 7.28 -11.98 -9.65
CA THR A 102 6.02 -12.69 -9.91
C THR A 102 6.15 -13.62 -11.11
N ARG A 103 5.61 -14.83 -10.98
CA ARG A 103 5.46 -15.81 -12.07
C ARG A 103 4.01 -16.28 -12.13
N THR A 104 3.37 -16.14 -13.28
CA THR A 104 2.07 -16.74 -13.57
C THR A 104 2.27 -18.22 -13.88
N LEU A 105 1.55 -19.10 -13.20
CA LEU A 105 1.56 -20.55 -13.42
C LEU A 105 0.40 -20.96 -14.32
N LYS A 106 -0.78 -20.35 -14.08
CA LYS A 106 -1.98 -20.58 -14.86
C LYS A 106 -2.83 -19.33 -14.84
N ALA A 107 -3.41 -18.93 -15.97
CA ALA A 107 -4.39 -17.86 -16.04
C ALA A 107 -5.33 -18.07 -17.22
N ILE A 108 -6.56 -17.58 -17.08
CA ILE A 108 -7.54 -17.51 -18.16
C ILE A 108 -7.95 -16.05 -18.36
N ALA A 109 -8.36 -15.69 -19.60
CA ALA A 109 -8.87 -14.35 -19.86
C ALA A 109 -10.07 -14.00 -18.93
N PRO A 110 -10.12 -12.77 -18.40
CA PRO A 110 -9.25 -11.62 -18.62
C PRO A 110 -8.08 -11.53 -17.61
N PHE A 111 -7.79 -12.57 -16.82
CA PHE A 111 -6.80 -12.59 -15.73
C PHE A 111 -5.38 -12.90 -16.20
N ASP A 112 -5.19 -13.18 -17.50
CA ASP A 112 -3.96 -13.68 -18.10
C ASP A 112 -2.94 -12.58 -18.46
N SER A 113 -3.24 -11.30 -18.18
CA SER A 113 -2.27 -10.24 -18.44
C SER A 113 -1.17 -10.19 -17.36
N PRO A 114 0.12 -10.06 -17.75
CA PRO A 114 1.22 -9.94 -16.79
C PRO A 114 1.05 -8.78 -15.82
N ALA A 115 0.50 -7.65 -16.29
CA ALA A 115 0.23 -6.48 -15.45
C ALA A 115 -0.82 -6.77 -14.37
N PHE A 116 -1.87 -7.53 -14.71
CA PHE A 116 -2.88 -7.95 -13.75
C PHE A 116 -2.28 -8.86 -12.69
N THR A 117 -1.56 -9.91 -13.12
CA THR A 117 -0.93 -10.87 -12.18
C THR A 117 0.06 -10.18 -11.24
N SER A 118 0.91 -9.29 -11.78
CA SER A 118 1.86 -8.55 -10.97
C SER A 118 1.16 -7.64 -9.96
N GLY A 119 0.14 -6.91 -10.39
CA GLY A 119 -0.65 -6.05 -9.50
C GLY A 119 -1.36 -6.83 -8.40
N LEU A 120 -1.97 -7.98 -8.74
CA LEU A 120 -2.60 -8.86 -7.77
C LEU A 120 -1.60 -9.38 -6.74
N MET A 121 -0.44 -9.87 -7.16
CA MET A 121 0.56 -10.41 -6.24
C MET A 121 1.18 -9.32 -5.34
N GLU A 122 1.29 -8.08 -5.82
CA GLU A 122 1.66 -6.93 -4.99
C GLU A 122 0.59 -6.61 -3.94
N ASP A 123 -0.69 -6.76 -4.27
CA ASP A 123 -1.79 -6.59 -3.33
C ASP A 123 -1.81 -7.71 -2.29
N VAL A 124 -1.63 -8.97 -2.72
CA VAL A 124 -1.51 -10.14 -1.83
C VAL A 124 -0.33 -9.95 -0.87
N ARG A 125 0.81 -9.46 -1.39
CA ARG A 125 1.98 -9.16 -0.58
C ARG A 125 1.68 -8.08 0.47
N LEU A 126 0.97 -7.02 0.10
CA LEU A 126 0.60 -5.93 1.02
C LEU A 126 -0.36 -6.39 2.12
N LEU A 127 -1.24 -7.34 1.81
CA LEU A 127 -2.21 -7.89 2.75
C LEU A 127 -1.56 -8.84 3.76
N PHE A 128 -0.57 -9.63 3.36
CA PHE A 128 -0.15 -10.81 4.11
C PHE A 128 1.33 -10.84 4.52
N LEU A 129 2.18 -10.00 3.95
CA LEU A 129 3.59 -9.94 4.34
C LEU A 129 3.97 -8.58 4.90
N SER A 130 4.74 -8.60 5.97
CA SER A 130 5.30 -7.36 6.53
C SER A 130 6.18 -6.64 5.52
N PRO A 131 6.24 -5.29 5.55
CA PRO A 131 7.19 -4.55 4.74
C PRO A 131 8.62 -4.97 5.03
N LYS A 132 9.46 -5.05 3.98
CA LYS A 132 10.88 -5.42 4.13
C LYS A 132 11.67 -4.36 4.89
N GLY A 133 12.61 -4.81 5.70
CA GLY A 133 13.53 -3.96 6.45
C GLY A 133 12.92 -3.36 7.71
N LYS A 134 13.68 -2.51 8.36
CA LYS A 134 13.24 -1.79 9.55
C LYS A 134 12.44 -0.55 9.17
N PRO A 135 11.40 -0.17 9.94
CA PRO A 135 10.72 1.09 9.71
C PRO A 135 11.67 2.27 9.93
N ALA A 136 11.52 3.30 9.11
CA ALA A 136 12.28 4.55 9.22
C ALA A 136 11.88 5.34 10.48
N SER A 137 10.64 5.16 10.92
CA SER A 137 10.12 5.70 12.18
C SER A 137 8.97 4.86 12.68
N GLY A 138 8.76 4.84 13.98
CA GLY A 138 7.64 4.12 14.59
C GLY A 138 7.58 4.32 16.09
N GLY A 139 6.44 4.00 16.67
CA GLY A 139 6.22 4.10 18.10
C GLY A 139 4.76 3.97 18.47
N LYS A 140 4.51 3.87 19.76
CA LYS A 140 3.20 3.84 20.38
C LYS A 140 2.88 5.21 20.97
N ARG A 141 1.65 5.66 20.77
CA ARG A 141 1.12 6.89 21.37
C ARG A 141 0.49 6.60 22.74
N GLU A 142 0.22 7.64 23.49
CA GLU A 142 -0.45 7.56 24.81
C GLU A 142 -1.85 6.93 24.70
N ASP A 143 -2.55 7.17 23.59
CA ASP A 143 -3.88 6.57 23.31
C ASP A 143 -3.81 5.09 22.92
N GLY A 144 -2.64 4.45 22.99
CA GLY A 144 -2.43 3.06 22.63
C GLY A 144 -2.28 2.83 21.12
N THR A 145 -2.50 3.84 20.28
CA THR A 145 -2.33 3.73 18.82
C THR A 145 -0.86 3.61 18.46
N CYS A 146 -0.55 2.64 17.64
CA CYS A 146 0.77 2.39 17.10
C CYS A 146 0.89 2.93 15.67
N THR A 147 2.07 3.42 15.31
CA THR A 147 2.35 3.88 13.94
C THR A 147 3.76 3.49 13.56
N CYS A 148 3.94 2.91 12.37
CA CYS A 148 5.24 2.64 11.77
C CYS A 148 5.25 3.11 10.32
N LEU A 149 6.39 3.63 9.87
CA LEU A 149 6.60 4.13 8.51
C LEU A 149 7.83 3.46 7.91
N TRP A 150 7.65 2.78 6.80
CA TRP A 150 8.74 2.30 5.93
C TRP A 150 8.87 3.24 4.76
N ALA A 151 10.05 3.84 4.60
CA ALA A 151 10.42 4.63 3.43
C ALA A 151 11.33 3.78 2.54
N ARG A 152 11.10 3.82 1.23
CA ARG A 152 11.92 3.13 0.24
C ARG A 152 12.85 4.13 -0.47
N PRO A 153 13.97 3.66 -1.05
CA PRO A 153 14.90 4.54 -1.77
C PRO A 153 14.29 5.24 -2.98
N ASP A 154 13.26 4.63 -3.59
CA ASP A 154 12.49 5.22 -4.71
C ASP A 154 11.53 6.34 -4.29
N GLY A 155 11.50 6.71 -3.01
CA GLY A 155 10.59 7.72 -2.47
C GLY A 155 9.21 7.19 -2.08
N SER A 156 8.86 5.98 -2.47
CA SER A 156 7.60 5.36 -2.05
C SER A 156 7.62 5.01 -0.56
N SER A 157 6.45 4.86 0.03
CA SER A 157 6.36 4.56 1.46
C SER A 157 5.19 3.65 1.79
N THR A 158 5.32 2.94 2.92
CA THR A 158 4.24 2.17 3.52
C THR A 158 4.09 2.58 4.98
N GLN A 159 2.91 3.01 5.36
CA GLN A 159 2.57 3.37 6.74
C GLN A 159 1.59 2.34 7.28
N ILE A 160 1.86 1.85 8.48
CA ILE A 160 0.96 0.99 9.26
C ILE A 160 0.57 1.76 10.51
N LYS A 161 -0.73 1.86 10.77
CA LYS A 161 -1.27 2.55 11.93
C LYS A 161 -2.47 1.78 12.48
N GLY A 162 -2.57 1.67 13.81
CA GLY A 162 -3.72 1.04 14.45
C GLY A 162 -3.45 0.55 15.86
N SER A 163 -4.37 -0.24 16.36
CA SER A 163 -4.27 -1.00 17.60
C SER A 163 -5.10 -2.28 17.48
N MET A 164 -4.93 -3.21 18.42
CA MET A 164 -5.72 -4.45 18.42
C MET A 164 -7.21 -4.20 18.61
N ASP A 165 -7.58 -3.13 19.31
CA ASP A 165 -8.99 -2.79 19.60
C ASP A 165 -9.66 -2.01 18.48
N LEU A 166 -8.91 -1.12 17.83
CA LEU A 166 -9.43 -0.23 16.78
C LEU A 166 -9.27 -0.77 15.37
N GLY A 167 -8.54 -1.89 15.22
CA GLY A 167 -8.12 -2.41 13.92
C GLY A 167 -6.91 -1.66 13.37
N TRP A 168 -6.47 -2.08 12.19
CA TRP A 168 -5.24 -1.60 11.58
C TRP A 168 -5.48 -1.06 10.18
N ARG A 169 -4.73 -0.03 9.84
CA ARG A 169 -4.73 0.60 8.52
C ARG A 169 -3.32 0.58 7.95
N ILE A 170 -3.19 0.06 6.72
CA ILE A 170 -1.95 0.10 5.94
C ILE A 170 -2.19 1.06 4.78
N VAL A 171 -1.30 2.02 4.58
CA VAL A 171 -1.36 2.97 3.46
C VAL A 171 -0.06 2.91 2.69
N ARG A 172 -0.15 2.60 1.39
CA ARG A 172 0.98 2.66 0.46
C ARG A 172 0.89 3.92 -0.38
N ARG A 173 2.01 4.63 -0.49
CA ARG A 173 2.15 5.84 -1.30
C ARG A 173 3.23 5.63 -2.35
N ASP A 174 3.03 6.24 -3.52
CA ASP A 174 4.05 6.31 -4.56
C ASP A 174 5.14 7.35 -4.22
N GLU A 175 6.09 7.53 -5.15
CA GLU A 175 7.20 8.49 -5.03
C GLU A 175 6.72 9.96 -5.03
N GLN A 176 5.54 10.24 -5.58
CA GLN A 176 4.88 11.55 -5.55
C GLN A 176 4.14 11.81 -4.24
N GLY A 177 3.99 10.78 -3.38
CA GLY A 177 3.27 10.84 -2.12
C GLY A 177 1.77 10.55 -2.24
N ASP A 178 1.28 10.21 -3.43
CA ASP A 178 -0.11 9.86 -3.66
C ASP A 178 -0.43 8.47 -3.10
N VAL A 179 -1.61 8.32 -2.52
CA VAL A 179 -2.07 7.01 -2.03
C VAL A 179 -2.38 6.09 -3.21
N THR A 180 -1.69 4.98 -3.28
CA THR A 180 -1.92 3.94 -4.30
C THR A 180 -2.75 2.79 -3.77
N ARG A 181 -2.59 2.45 -2.49
CA ARG A 181 -3.33 1.39 -1.80
C ARG A 181 -3.65 1.80 -0.36
N GLU A 182 -4.81 1.37 0.09
CA GLU A 182 -5.23 1.41 1.48
C GLU A 182 -5.78 0.06 1.87
N VAL A 183 -5.32 -0.48 3.00
CA VAL A 183 -5.84 -1.72 3.58
C VAL A 183 -6.36 -1.43 4.96
N LEU A 184 -7.54 -1.94 5.26
CA LEU A 184 -8.13 -1.98 6.61
C LEU A 184 -8.17 -3.43 7.07
N LEU A 185 -7.59 -3.69 8.25
CA LEU A 185 -7.58 -5.01 8.88
C LEU A 185 -8.40 -4.93 10.16
N ASN A 186 -9.43 -5.76 10.27
CA ASN A 186 -10.29 -5.82 11.45
C ASN A 186 -10.29 -7.24 12.01
N GLY A 187 -10.14 -7.33 13.35
CA GLY A 187 -10.05 -8.59 14.08
C GLY A 187 -11.31 -9.40 14.14
N PRO A 188 -11.28 -10.62 14.69
CA PRO A 188 -10.12 -11.22 15.35
C PRO A 188 -9.01 -11.59 14.37
N PHE A 189 -7.80 -11.78 14.93
CA PHE A 189 -6.65 -12.28 14.17
C PHE A 189 -6.41 -13.74 14.52
N VAL A 190 -6.20 -14.57 13.49
CA VAL A 190 -5.83 -15.99 13.61
C VAL A 190 -4.45 -16.17 13.00
N ASN A 191 -3.44 -16.46 13.80
CA ASN A 191 -2.05 -16.62 13.35
C ASN A 191 -1.53 -15.45 12.52
N GLY A 192 -1.89 -14.20 12.87
CA GLY A 192 -1.53 -13.00 12.12
C GLY A 192 -2.40 -12.71 10.89
N LEU A 193 -3.44 -13.51 10.65
CA LEU A 193 -4.43 -13.29 9.58
C LEU A 193 -5.67 -12.61 10.15
N ALA A 194 -6.04 -11.45 9.65
CA ALA A 194 -7.24 -10.74 10.06
C ALA A 194 -8.49 -11.43 9.52
N ALA A 195 -9.55 -11.55 10.34
CA ALA A 195 -10.82 -12.15 9.91
C ALA A 195 -11.49 -11.37 8.79
N HIS A 196 -11.35 -10.05 8.80
CA HIS A 196 -11.92 -9.17 7.79
C HIS A 196 -10.86 -8.19 7.30
N MET A 197 -10.73 -8.09 5.97
CA MET A 197 -9.83 -7.15 5.32
C MET A 197 -10.57 -6.40 4.23
N GLU A 198 -10.26 -5.14 4.07
CA GLU A 198 -10.71 -4.34 2.94
C GLU A 198 -9.49 -3.70 2.29
N LEU A 199 -9.30 -3.94 0.99
CA LEU A 199 -8.28 -3.28 0.18
C LEU A 199 -8.95 -2.31 -0.78
N ARG A 200 -8.48 -1.08 -0.83
CA ARG A 200 -8.83 -0.07 -1.82
C ARG A 200 -7.59 0.25 -2.64
N ALA A 201 -7.71 0.06 -3.94
CA ALA A 201 -6.73 0.51 -4.91
C ALA A 201 -7.20 1.81 -5.55
N PHE A 202 -6.26 2.75 -5.77
CA PHE A 202 -6.52 4.06 -6.37
C PHE A 202 -5.81 4.20 -7.72
N LYS A 203 -4.61 3.63 -7.85
CA LYS A 203 -3.75 3.69 -9.04
C LYS A 203 -3.07 2.33 -9.28
N PRO A 204 -2.79 1.93 -10.52
CA PRO A 204 -3.23 2.55 -11.80
C PRO A 204 -4.72 2.31 -12.08
N ALA A 205 -5.33 1.31 -11.45
CA ALA A 205 -6.76 1.00 -11.56
C ALA A 205 -7.45 1.20 -10.21
N SER A 206 -8.69 1.69 -10.23
CA SER A 206 -9.50 1.86 -9.02
C SER A 206 -10.43 0.67 -8.82
N TYR A 207 -10.26 -0.01 -7.69
CA TYR A 207 -11.11 -1.12 -7.26
C TYR A 207 -11.10 -1.28 -5.74
N LYS A 208 -12.03 -2.06 -5.25
CA LYS A 208 -12.18 -2.40 -3.85
C LYS A 208 -12.35 -3.90 -3.70
N LEU A 209 -11.62 -4.49 -2.76
CA LEU A 209 -11.76 -5.89 -2.37
C LEU A 209 -12.15 -5.95 -0.90
N ARG A 210 -13.14 -6.79 -0.59
CA ARG A 210 -13.45 -7.19 0.77
C ARG A 210 -13.13 -8.67 0.91
N LEU A 211 -12.28 -9.01 1.87
CA LEU A 211 -11.87 -10.38 2.13
C LEU A 211 -12.40 -10.80 3.50
N THR A 212 -13.05 -11.94 3.52
CA THR A 212 -13.48 -12.58 4.76
C THR A 212 -12.76 -13.91 4.88
N LEU A 213 -12.04 -14.11 5.98
CA LEU A 213 -11.31 -15.35 6.26
C LEU A 213 -12.34 -16.50 6.43
N VAL A 214 -12.19 -17.54 5.64
CA VAL A 214 -12.99 -18.76 5.70
C VAL A 214 -12.25 -19.85 6.46
N GLN A 215 -10.95 -19.98 6.17
CA GLN A 215 -10.09 -21.00 6.76
C GLN A 215 -8.67 -20.46 6.91
N ALA A 216 -8.00 -20.82 8.01
CA ALA A 216 -6.58 -20.62 8.23
C ALA A 216 -5.95 -21.93 8.70
N GLY A 217 -4.77 -22.21 8.17
CA GLY A 217 -3.97 -23.38 8.50
C GLY A 217 -2.49 -23.02 8.65
N PRO A 218 -1.69 -23.93 9.23
CA PRO A 218 -0.22 -23.83 9.25
C PRO A 218 0.38 -24.02 7.87
#